data_1bfa9a0ff74a4ecde00320edf96021a3
#
_entry.id   1bfa9a0ff74a4ecde00320edf96021a3
#
_cell.length_a   1.000
_cell.length_b   1.000
_cell.length_c   1.000
_cell.angle_alpha   90.00
_cell.angle_beta   90.00
_cell.angle_gamma   90.00
#
_symmetry.space_group_name_H-M   'P 1'
#
loop_
_entity.id
_entity.type
_entity.pdbx_description
1 polymer ?
#
loop_
_entity_poly.entity_id
_entity_poly.type
_entity_poly.pdbx_seq_one_letter_code
_entity_poly.pdbx_strand_id
1 'polypeptide(L)'
;MTKADILNQENKLYGAIKESNIKVLEELLHDDLLFVIPNGDVITKEMDLQSYRDGHLKIEELNPHVEHLNIIDDTAVLTLTLELKGNYGGNDFESKFRYIRVWKAFPSGIKVIGGSGMILNV
;
A
#
# COMPACT_ATOMS: atom_id res chain seq x y z
N MET A 1 -9.39 -12.33 12.91
CA MET A 1 -8.61 -11.16 12.48
C MET A 1 -8.81 -10.02 13.47
N THR A 2 -7.74 -9.48 13.98
CA THR A 2 -7.74 -8.40 14.97
C THR A 2 -7.11 -7.14 14.39
N LYS A 3 -7.26 -6.01 15.09
CA LYS A 3 -6.56 -4.78 14.71
C LYS A 3 -5.04 -4.97 14.73
N ALA A 4 -4.51 -5.73 15.69
CA ALA A 4 -3.09 -6.05 15.76
C ALA A 4 -2.63 -6.83 14.52
N ASP A 5 -3.44 -7.79 14.04
CA ASP A 5 -3.13 -8.53 12.82
C ASP A 5 -2.99 -7.61 11.61
N ILE A 6 -3.88 -6.62 11.50
CA ILE A 6 -3.84 -5.67 10.39
C ILE A 6 -2.64 -4.73 10.51
N LEU A 7 -2.32 -4.24 11.70
CA LEU A 7 -1.14 -3.40 11.90
C LEU A 7 0.15 -4.17 11.57
N ASN A 8 0.22 -5.46 11.90
CA ASN A 8 1.34 -6.31 11.50
C ASN A 8 1.44 -6.45 9.98
N GLN A 9 0.32 -6.63 9.29
CA GLN A 9 0.28 -6.70 7.83
C GLN A 9 0.69 -5.37 7.20
N GLU A 10 0.22 -4.25 7.74
CA GLU A 10 0.64 -2.91 7.29
C GLU A 10 2.15 -2.75 7.42
N ASN A 11 2.73 -3.14 8.56
CA ASN A 11 4.18 -3.04 8.77
C ASN A 11 4.97 -3.90 7.77
N LYS A 12 4.49 -5.09 7.45
CA LYS A 12 5.10 -5.93 6.40
C LYS A 12 5.03 -5.26 5.04
N LEU A 13 3.89 -4.63 4.73
CA LEU A 13 3.71 -3.91 3.48
C LEU A 13 4.68 -2.72 3.38
N TYR A 14 4.82 -1.93 4.44
CA TYR A 14 5.75 -0.80 4.46
C TYR A 14 7.19 -1.25 4.21
N GLY A 15 7.62 -2.31 4.87
CA GLY A 15 8.96 -2.88 4.67
C GLY A 15 9.17 -3.36 3.23
N ALA A 16 8.18 -4.04 2.67
CA ALA A 16 8.24 -4.55 1.30
C ALA A 16 8.30 -3.42 0.27
N ILE A 17 7.52 -2.36 0.48
CA ILE A 17 7.53 -1.17 -0.38
C ILE A 17 8.92 -0.50 -0.34
N LYS A 18 9.45 -0.29 0.86
CA LYS A 18 10.74 0.38 1.06
C LYS A 18 11.89 -0.42 0.45
N GLU A 19 11.85 -1.74 0.55
CA GLU A 19 12.91 -2.63 0.05
C GLU A 19 12.67 -3.10 -1.39
N SER A 20 11.56 -2.74 -2.01
CA SER A 20 11.12 -3.27 -3.32
C SER A 20 11.10 -4.80 -3.31
N ASN A 21 10.56 -5.37 -2.24
CA ASN A 21 10.51 -6.82 -2.05
C ASN A 21 9.30 -7.42 -2.78
N ILE A 22 9.51 -7.79 -4.03
CA ILE A 22 8.45 -8.29 -4.93
C ILE A 22 7.79 -9.53 -4.34
N LYS A 23 8.56 -10.44 -3.78
CA LYS A 23 8.03 -11.69 -3.22
C LYS A 23 7.02 -11.43 -2.10
N VAL A 24 7.36 -10.54 -1.18
CA VAL A 24 6.47 -10.19 -0.07
C VAL A 24 5.25 -9.40 -0.57
N LEU A 25 5.46 -8.45 -1.48
CA LEU A 25 4.35 -7.72 -2.11
C LEU A 25 3.37 -8.67 -2.80
N GLU A 26 3.88 -9.67 -3.51
CA GLU A 26 3.05 -10.66 -4.17
C GLU A 26 2.18 -11.44 -3.18
N GLU A 27 2.72 -11.77 -2.01
CA GLU A 27 1.97 -12.46 -0.96
C GLU A 27 0.89 -11.58 -0.31
N LEU A 28 1.18 -10.29 -0.13
CA LEU A 28 0.29 -9.37 0.58
C LEU A 28 -0.84 -8.81 -0.30
N LEU A 29 -0.68 -8.83 -1.62
CA LEU A 29 -1.64 -8.26 -2.55
C LEU A 29 -2.50 -9.36 -3.17
N HIS A 30 -3.82 -9.19 -3.13
CA HIS A 30 -4.73 -10.12 -3.80
C HIS A 30 -4.61 -9.98 -5.32
N ASP A 31 -4.73 -11.11 -6.05
CA ASP A 31 -4.55 -11.12 -7.50
C ASP A 31 -5.52 -10.19 -8.23
N ASP A 32 -6.72 -9.99 -7.70
CA ASP A 32 -7.78 -9.19 -8.30
C ASP A 32 -7.96 -7.83 -7.66
N LEU A 33 -7.00 -7.35 -6.88
CA LEU A 33 -7.12 -6.04 -6.27
C LEU A 33 -7.22 -4.94 -7.34
N LEU A 34 -7.89 -3.85 -6.98
CA LEU A 34 -7.90 -2.61 -7.75
C LEU A 34 -7.50 -1.47 -6.82
N PHE A 35 -6.63 -0.62 -7.30
CA PHE A 35 -6.16 0.53 -6.53
C PHE A 35 -6.17 1.78 -7.41
N VAL A 36 -6.61 2.91 -6.84
CA VAL A 36 -6.58 4.20 -7.54
C VAL A 36 -5.42 5.03 -6.98
N ILE A 37 -4.44 5.30 -7.83
CA ILE A 37 -3.26 6.09 -7.45
C ILE A 37 -3.56 7.59 -7.50
N PRO A 38 -2.71 8.44 -6.90
CA PRO A 38 -3.02 9.87 -6.73
C PRO A 38 -3.34 10.66 -8.01
N ASN A 39 -2.84 10.22 -9.16
CA ASN A 39 -3.17 10.87 -10.44
C ASN A 39 -4.54 10.46 -11.01
N GLY A 40 -5.25 9.56 -10.33
CA GLY A 40 -6.56 9.06 -10.74
C GLY A 40 -6.55 7.78 -11.56
N ASP A 41 -5.38 7.26 -11.92
CA ASP A 41 -5.30 6.00 -12.66
C ASP A 41 -5.65 4.81 -11.79
N VAL A 42 -6.36 3.85 -12.39
CA VAL A 42 -6.65 2.57 -11.76
C VAL A 42 -5.54 1.59 -12.10
N ILE A 43 -4.95 0.98 -11.09
CA ILE A 43 -3.89 -0.02 -11.28
C ILE A 43 -4.31 -1.37 -10.73
N THR A 44 -3.76 -2.42 -11.35
CA THR A 44 -3.88 -3.80 -10.92
C THR A 44 -2.67 -4.21 -10.09
N LYS A 45 -2.73 -5.39 -9.48
CA LYS A 45 -1.58 -5.98 -8.79
C LYS A 45 -0.35 -6.05 -9.70
N GLU A 46 -0.51 -6.53 -10.94
CA GLU A 46 0.63 -6.69 -11.86
C GLU A 46 1.25 -5.33 -12.20
N MET A 47 0.45 -4.31 -12.42
CA MET A 47 0.96 -2.96 -12.68
C MET A 47 1.74 -2.42 -11.49
N ASP A 48 1.25 -2.66 -10.27
CA ASP A 48 1.94 -2.24 -9.04
C ASP A 48 3.28 -2.96 -8.89
N LEU A 49 3.30 -4.28 -9.03
CA LEU A 49 4.52 -5.08 -8.96
C LEU A 49 5.53 -4.67 -10.03
N GLN A 50 5.06 -4.37 -11.24
CA GLN A 50 5.92 -3.98 -12.35
C GLN A 50 6.68 -2.68 -12.06
N SER A 51 6.06 -1.73 -11.38
CA SER A 51 6.72 -0.47 -11.01
C SER A 51 7.94 -0.69 -10.12
N TYR A 52 7.92 -1.71 -9.28
CA TYR A 52 9.06 -2.09 -8.44
C TYR A 52 10.09 -2.92 -9.20
N ARG A 53 9.66 -3.87 -10.04
CA ARG A 53 10.55 -4.72 -10.85
C ARG A 53 11.40 -3.90 -11.80
N ASP A 54 10.81 -2.90 -12.44
CA ASP A 54 11.49 -2.03 -13.40
C ASP A 54 12.37 -0.97 -12.74
N GLY A 55 12.29 -0.83 -11.40
CA GLY A 55 13.00 0.21 -10.69
C GLY A 55 12.46 1.62 -10.96
N HIS A 56 11.26 1.74 -11.54
CA HIS A 56 10.61 3.03 -11.77
C HIS A 56 10.26 3.73 -10.46
N LEU A 57 9.85 2.94 -9.45
CA LEU A 57 9.52 3.46 -8.14
C LEU A 57 10.54 2.97 -7.13
N LYS A 58 11.23 3.91 -6.48
CA LYS A 58 12.14 3.63 -5.37
C LYS A 58 11.76 4.53 -4.20
N ILE A 59 11.49 3.92 -3.06
CA ILE A 59 11.14 4.64 -1.83
C ILE A 59 12.35 4.68 -0.92
N GLU A 60 12.81 5.88 -0.58
CA GLU A 60 13.94 6.11 0.34
C GLU A 60 13.45 6.23 1.79
N GLU A 61 12.37 6.98 2.01
CA GLU A 61 11.77 7.18 3.32
C GLU A 61 10.26 6.96 3.24
N LEU A 62 9.74 6.29 4.25
CA LEU A 62 8.32 6.01 4.37
C LEU A 62 7.92 6.16 5.83
N ASN A 63 7.08 7.16 6.13
CA ASN A 63 6.60 7.45 7.47
C ASN A 63 5.08 7.34 7.51
N PRO A 64 4.54 6.20 7.97
CA PRO A 64 3.10 5.97 8.04
C PRO A 64 2.51 6.47 9.35
N HIS A 65 1.26 6.91 9.28
CA HIS A 65 0.45 7.21 10.46
C HIS A 65 -0.98 6.74 10.22
N VAL A 66 -1.37 5.66 10.90
CA VAL A 66 -2.73 5.12 10.81
C VAL A 66 -3.67 6.04 11.58
N GLU A 67 -4.74 6.51 10.92
CA GLU A 67 -5.72 7.41 11.51
C GLU A 67 -6.94 6.67 12.02
N HIS A 68 -7.47 5.76 11.22
CA HIS A 68 -8.67 4.97 11.51
C HIS A 68 -8.45 3.54 11.07
N LEU A 69 -8.96 2.60 11.85
CA LEU A 69 -8.90 1.18 11.52
C LEU A 69 -10.17 0.51 12.06
N ASN A 70 -10.98 0.00 11.15
CA ASN A 70 -12.23 -0.68 11.48
C ASN A 70 -12.20 -2.11 10.95
N ILE A 71 -12.58 -3.05 11.80
CA ILE A 71 -12.77 -4.46 11.42
C ILE A 71 -14.26 -4.66 11.11
N ILE A 72 -14.54 -5.19 9.92
CA ILE A 72 -15.91 -5.47 9.46
C ILE A 72 -15.92 -6.92 8.96
N ASP A 73 -16.43 -7.84 9.78
CA ASP A 73 -16.42 -9.29 9.51
C ASP A 73 -14.99 -9.78 9.22
N ASP A 74 -14.74 -10.34 8.04
CA ASP A 74 -13.44 -10.83 7.59
C ASP A 74 -12.61 -9.74 6.87
N THR A 75 -13.05 -8.49 6.95
CA THR A 75 -12.49 -7.36 6.22
C THR A 75 -12.06 -6.27 7.18
N ALA A 76 -11.01 -5.56 6.85
CA ALA A 76 -10.57 -4.37 7.58
C ALA A 76 -10.42 -3.20 6.62
N VAL A 77 -10.91 -2.05 7.03
CA VAL A 77 -10.73 -0.80 6.31
C VAL A 77 -9.97 0.18 7.19
N LEU A 78 -8.94 0.79 6.63
CA LEU A 78 -8.16 1.79 7.36
C LEU A 78 -7.86 2.99 6.50
N THR A 79 -7.70 4.13 7.16
CA THR A 79 -7.11 5.32 6.57
C THR A 79 -5.79 5.62 7.25
N LEU A 80 -4.84 6.10 6.47
CA LEU A 80 -3.52 6.44 6.98
C LEU A 80 -2.96 7.60 6.16
N THR A 81 -2.08 8.38 6.79
CA THR A 81 -1.22 9.29 6.06
C THR A 81 0.15 8.67 5.88
N LEU A 82 0.77 8.93 4.74
CA LEU A 82 2.12 8.49 4.41
C LEU A 82 2.94 9.68 3.95
N GLU A 83 4.05 9.93 4.63
CA GLU A 83 5.07 10.82 4.11
C GLU A 83 6.09 9.97 3.36
N LEU A 84 6.21 10.20 2.07
CA LEU A 84 7.10 9.46 1.19
C LEU A 84 8.17 10.37 0.60
N LYS A 85 9.39 9.85 0.59
CA LYS A 85 10.50 10.42 -0.16
C LYS A 85 11.08 9.32 -1.04
N GLY A 86 11.27 9.60 -2.30
CA GLY A 86 11.76 8.60 -3.23
C GLY A 86 12.01 9.15 -4.60
N ASN A 87 12.05 8.23 -5.58
CA ASN A 87 12.28 8.52 -6.98
C ASN A 87 11.25 7.75 -7.82
N TYR A 88 10.63 8.44 -8.76
CA TYR A 88 9.70 7.85 -9.72
C TYR A 88 10.10 8.24 -11.13
N GLY A 89 10.45 7.25 -11.94
CA GLY A 89 10.84 7.47 -13.34
C GLY A 89 12.04 8.40 -13.50
N GLY A 90 12.98 8.41 -12.56
CA GLY A 90 14.16 9.28 -12.58
C GLY A 90 13.96 10.64 -11.89
N ASN A 91 12.77 10.94 -11.39
CA ASN A 91 12.45 12.20 -10.74
C ASN A 91 12.29 12.00 -9.23
N ASP A 92 13.04 12.76 -8.45
CA ASP A 92 12.92 12.76 -7.01
C ASP A 92 11.62 13.42 -6.59
N PHE A 93 10.98 12.86 -5.57
CA PHE A 93 9.78 13.44 -4.97
C PHE A 93 9.81 13.32 -3.45
N GLU A 94 9.12 14.24 -2.81
CA GLU A 94 8.83 14.22 -1.39
C GLU A 94 7.42 14.76 -1.21
N SER A 95 6.51 13.90 -0.74
CA SER A 95 5.09 14.25 -0.67
C SER A 95 4.40 13.54 0.48
N LYS A 96 3.30 14.13 0.93
CA LYS A 96 2.41 13.52 1.90
C LYS A 96 1.13 13.09 1.21
N PHE A 97 0.69 11.88 1.52
CA PHE A 97 -0.49 11.26 0.93
C PHE A 97 -1.46 10.82 2.03
N ARG A 98 -2.72 10.71 1.67
CA ARG A 98 -3.70 9.96 2.46
C ARG A 98 -4.17 8.78 1.64
N TYR A 99 -4.18 7.60 2.28
CA TYR A 99 -4.65 6.36 1.67
C TYR A 99 -5.85 5.81 2.43
N ILE A 100 -6.76 5.19 1.71
CA ILE A 100 -7.68 4.21 2.24
C ILE A 100 -7.27 2.85 1.70
N ARG A 101 -7.18 1.85 2.56
CA ARG A 101 -6.78 0.50 2.19
C ARG A 101 -7.72 -0.51 2.80
N VAL A 102 -8.03 -1.54 2.03
CA VAL A 102 -8.93 -2.61 2.46
C VAL A 102 -8.17 -3.93 2.46
N TRP A 103 -8.15 -4.58 3.61
CA TRP A 103 -7.60 -5.91 3.81
C TRP A 103 -8.74 -6.91 3.99
N LYS A 104 -8.55 -8.14 3.54
CA LYS A 104 -9.50 -9.22 3.73
C LYS A 104 -8.77 -10.50 4.10
N ALA A 105 -9.37 -11.28 5.01
CA ALA A 105 -8.86 -12.59 5.40
C ALA A 105 -9.31 -13.66 4.40
N PHE A 106 -8.35 -14.44 3.92
CA PHE A 106 -8.55 -15.59 3.05
C PHE A 106 -7.92 -16.82 3.71
N PRO A 107 -8.23 -18.05 3.27
CA PRO A 107 -7.55 -19.24 3.77
C PRO A 107 -6.02 -19.17 3.62
N SER A 108 -5.54 -18.50 2.59
CA SER A 108 -4.10 -18.33 2.31
C SER A 108 -3.43 -17.17 3.05
N GLY A 109 -4.19 -16.36 3.78
CA GLY A 109 -3.69 -15.21 4.53
C GLY A 109 -4.50 -13.95 4.34
N ILE A 110 -4.08 -12.89 5.01
CA ILE A 110 -4.74 -11.57 4.95
C ILE A 110 -4.10 -10.77 3.82
N LYS A 111 -4.91 -10.31 2.87
CA LYS A 111 -4.43 -9.64 1.65
C LYS A 111 -5.15 -8.33 1.40
N VAL A 112 -4.45 -7.40 0.77
CA VAL A 112 -5.05 -6.15 0.27
C VAL A 112 -5.96 -6.48 -0.90
N ILE A 113 -7.20 -6.00 -0.87
CA ILE A 113 -8.18 -6.18 -1.95
C ILE A 113 -8.50 -4.89 -2.70
N GLY A 114 -8.10 -3.75 -2.18
CA GLY A 114 -8.34 -2.48 -2.85
C GLY A 114 -8.01 -1.29 -1.99
N GLY A 115 -8.15 -0.12 -2.60
CA GLY A 115 -7.94 1.14 -1.93
C GLY A 115 -7.68 2.27 -2.90
N SER A 116 -7.34 3.42 -2.34
CA SER A 116 -6.94 4.58 -3.12
C SER A 116 -6.03 5.49 -2.31
N GLY A 117 -5.28 6.33 -3.02
CA GLY A 117 -4.44 7.33 -2.42
C GLY A 117 -4.64 8.68 -3.06
N MET A 118 -4.47 9.73 -2.29
CA MET A 118 -4.52 11.10 -2.78
C MET A 118 -3.37 11.90 -2.18
N ILE A 119 -2.88 12.86 -2.94
CA ILE A 119 -1.87 13.79 -2.45
C ILE A 119 -2.52 14.82 -1.52
N LEU A 120 -1.82 15.14 -0.43
CA LEU A 120 -2.26 16.18 0.49
C LEU A 120 -1.47 17.46 0.22
N ASN A 121 -2.19 18.54 -0.02
CA ASN A 121 -1.61 19.87 -0.12
C ASN A 121 -1.56 20.49 1.29
N VAL A 122 -0.39 20.49 1.85
CA VAL A 122 -0.14 21.06 3.18
C VAL A 122 0.81 22.23 3.09
#